data_d905e2146996d920a9645ffec732ba76
#
_entry.id   d905e2146996d920a9645ffec732ba76
#
_cell.length_a   1.000
_cell.length_b   1.000
_cell.length_c   1.000
_cell.angle_alpha   90.00
_cell.angle_beta   90.00
_cell.angle_gamma   90.00
#
_symmetry.space_group_name_H-M   'P 1'
#
loop_
_entity.id
_entity.type
_entity.pdbx_description
1 polymer ?
#
loop_
_entity_poly.entity_id
_entity_poly.type
_entity_poly.pdbx_seq_one_letter_code
_entity_poly.pdbx_strand_id
1 'polypeptide(L)'
;DVNGYYNVYNDFIGNLNVIAPLYGTAQNSPNPLGGPSDAGAQSLHALQNGNYRVYQLYTNTDVEIKSFGFGLGLSKKIFGDFEFGVNYNYAEFKFDQAKDPSFEAGFNTPKHRVKASFGNEKLFENFGFNVSGRWNSEYLWQSTMADGMIASATVIDAQVNYVFPKLKSTLKIGAANIGGKEYIQVLGAGSIGQQYFASWTINP
;
A
#
# COMPACT_ATOMS: atom_id res chain seq x y z
N ASP A 1 4.34 -20.73 11.99
CA ASP A 1 3.43 -19.68 12.47
C ASP A 1 2.09 -19.79 11.82
N VAL A 2 1.03 -19.66 12.64
CA VAL A 2 -0.36 -19.50 12.19
C VAL A 2 -0.98 -18.44 13.08
N ASN A 3 -1.58 -17.44 12.47
CA ASN A 3 -2.33 -16.40 13.18
C ASN A 3 -3.61 -16.05 12.44
N GLY A 4 -4.56 -15.47 13.15
CA GLY A 4 -5.82 -15.01 12.55
C GLY A 4 -6.45 -13.94 13.42
N TYR A 5 -7.28 -13.09 12.79
CA TYR A 5 -8.03 -12.06 13.48
C TYR A 5 -9.43 -11.90 12.86
N TYR A 6 -10.34 -11.43 13.68
CA TYR A 6 -11.67 -11.00 13.28
C TYR A 6 -12.06 -9.80 14.12
N ASN A 7 -12.34 -8.67 13.46
CA ASN A 7 -12.72 -7.43 14.12
C ASN A 7 -14.06 -6.95 13.57
N VAL A 8 -14.85 -6.38 14.46
CA VAL A 8 -16.11 -5.68 14.12
C VAL A 8 -15.99 -4.25 14.64
N TYR A 9 -16.25 -3.30 13.79
CA TYR A 9 -16.18 -1.88 14.12
C TYR A 9 -17.57 -1.25 13.92
N ASN A 10 -17.99 -0.48 14.91
CA ASN A 10 -19.12 0.42 14.82
C ASN A 10 -18.58 1.84 14.96
N ASP A 11 -19.26 2.81 14.40
CA ASP A 11 -18.82 4.21 14.39
C ASP A 11 -17.41 4.42 13.83
N PHE A 12 -17.05 3.64 12.80
CA PHE A 12 -15.73 3.69 12.22
C PHE A 12 -15.48 5.06 11.58
N ILE A 13 -14.30 5.62 11.84
CA ILE A 13 -13.91 6.91 11.29
C ILE A 13 -13.30 6.69 9.91
N GLY A 14 -13.89 7.33 8.93
CA GLY A 14 -13.38 7.34 7.54
C GLY A 14 -13.32 8.75 6.99
N ASN A 15 -13.16 8.82 5.69
CA ASN A 15 -13.03 10.09 4.98
C ASN A 15 -14.26 10.36 4.13
N LEU A 16 -14.62 11.62 4.06
CA LEU A 16 -15.62 12.15 3.14
C LEU A 16 -15.02 13.33 2.39
N ASN A 17 -15.03 13.26 1.08
CA ASN A 17 -14.62 14.37 0.23
C ASN A 17 -15.80 15.31 0.00
N VAL A 18 -15.65 16.58 0.38
CA VAL A 18 -16.67 17.62 0.17
C VAL A 18 -16.14 18.71 -0.73
N ILE A 19 -17.00 19.19 -1.62
CA ILE A 19 -16.70 20.30 -2.51
C ILE A 19 -17.21 21.58 -1.88
N ALA A 20 -16.34 22.55 -1.66
CA ALA A 20 -16.69 23.86 -1.20
C ALA A 20 -16.49 24.90 -2.32
N PRO A 21 -17.50 25.68 -2.67
CA PRO A 21 -17.34 26.78 -3.60
C PRO A 21 -16.38 27.83 -3.04
N LEU A 22 -15.56 28.43 -3.90
CA LEU A 22 -14.60 29.47 -3.51
C LEU A 22 -15.24 30.82 -3.23
N TYR A 23 -16.51 30.99 -3.57
CA TYR A 23 -17.24 32.22 -3.45
C TYR A 23 -18.53 32.01 -2.67
N GLY A 24 -18.86 32.96 -1.84
CA GLY A 24 -20.12 33.11 -1.14
C GLY A 24 -20.60 31.84 -0.44
N THR A 25 -20.77 31.90 0.82
CA THR A 25 -21.19 30.74 1.62
C THR A 25 -22.50 30.99 2.36
N ALA A 26 -22.95 32.20 2.36
CA ALA A 26 -24.23 32.52 3.03
C ALA A 26 -25.39 32.08 2.14
N GLN A 27 -26.26 31.28 2.70
CA GLN A 27 -27.41 30.67 2.04
C GLN A 27 -28.31 31.65 1.29
N ASN A 28 -28.25 32.95 1.64
CA ASN A 28 -29.02 34.03 1.03
C ASN A 28 -28.16 35.20 0.57
N SER A 29 -26.86 35.04 0.49
CA SER A 29 -26.00 36.08 -0.09
C SER A 29 -26.00 36.00 -1.59
N PRO A 30 -26.12 37.13 -2.30
CA PRO A 30 -25.94 37.12 -3.73
C PRO A 30 -24.51 36.63 -4.03
N ASN A 31 -24.43 35.62 -4.91
CA ASN A 31 -23.14 35.11 -5.36
C ASN A 31 -22.44 36.20 -6.19
N PRO A 32 -21.28 36.72 -5.75
CA PRO A 32 -20.60 37.81 -6.43
C PRO A 32 -20.10 37.41 -7.84
N LEU A 33 -20.07 36.13 -8.15
CA LEU A 33 -19.67 35.60 -9.47
C LEU A 33 -20.88 35.26 -10.36
N GLY A 34 -22.10 35.62 -9.94
CA GLY A 34 -23.30 35.44 -10.76
C GLY A 34 -23.88 34.04 -10.82
N GLY A 35 -23.52 33.15 -9.88
CA GLY A 35 -24.07 31.80 -9.82
C GLY A 35 -25.37 31.71 -9.01
N PRO A 36 -25.89 30.50 -8.82
CA PRO A 36 -27.11 30.25 -8.05
C PRO A 36 -26.97 30.62 -6.55
N SER A 37 -28.09 30.88 -5.88
CA SER A 37 -28.12 31.37 -4.53
C SER A 37 -28.17 30.32 -3.43
N ASP A 38 -28.58 29.07 -3.76
CA ASP A 38 -28.61 27.98 -2.79
C ASP A 38 -27.28 27.21 -2.74
N ALA A 39 -26.95 26.61 -1.58
CA ALA A 39 -25.67 25.98 -1.33
C ALA A 39 -25.41 24.76 -2.24
N GLY A 40 -26.44 23.97 -2.56
CA GLY A 40 -26.29 22.81 -3.43
C GLY A 40 -26.04 23.20 -4.88
N ALA A 41 -26.81 24.17 -5.39
CA ALA A 41 -26.64 24.68 -6.72
C ALA A 41 -25.33 25.49 -6.87
N GLN A 42 -24.88 26.19 -5.82
CA GLN A 42 -23.56 26.84 -5.80
C GLN A 42 -22.42 25.83 -5.89
N SER A 43 -22.52 24.70 -5.20
CA SER A 43 -21.49 23.63 -5.28
C SER A 43 -21.43 23.04 -6.69
N LEU A 44 -22.56 22.75 -7.30
CA LEU A 44 -22.63 22.25 -8.67
C LEU A 44 -22.08 23.27 -9.68
N HIS A 45 -22.49 24.54 -9.54
CA HIS A 45 -22.00 25.62 -10.39
C HIS A 45 -20.47 25.83 -10.23
N ALA A 46 -19.98 25.77 -9.00
CA ALA A 46 -18.55 25.88 -8.72
C ALA A 46 -17.76 24.72 -9.35
N LEU A 47 -18.29 23.50 -9.28
CA LEU A 47 -17.70 22.32 -9.92
C LEU A 47 -17.62 22.49 -11.45
N GLN A 48 -18.72 22.91 -12.07
CA GLN A 48 -18.81 23.11 -13.52
C GLN A 48 -17.84 24.19 -14.04
N ASN A 49 -17.57 25.20 -13.21
CA ASN A 49 -16.72 26.34 -13.60
C ASN A 49 -15.29 26.26 -13.01
N GLY A 50 -14.93 25.19 -12.32
CA GLY A 50 -13.60 25.02 -11.71
C GLY A 50 -13.33 25.95 -10.51
N ASN A 51 -14.35 26.60 -9.94
CA ASN A 51 -14.24 27.55 -8.82
C ASN A 51 -14.56 26.87 -7.48
N TYR A 52 -13.84 25.81 -7.15
CA TYR A 52 -14.07 25.03 -5.95
C TYR A 52 -12.78 24.60 -5.28
N ARG A 53 -12.88 24.19 -4.02
CA ARG A 53 -11.86 23.40 -3.30
C ARG A 53 -12.48 22.12 -2.84
N VAL A 54 -11.68 21.07 -2.85
CA VAL A 54 -12.03 19.79 -2.23
C VAL A 54 -11.43 19.76 -0.84
N TYR A 55 -12.26 19.47 0.15
CA TYR A 55 -11.84 19.23 1.52
C TYR A 55 -12.11 17.78 1.87
N GLN A 56 -11.18 17.17 2.55
CA GLN A 56 -11.39 15.88 3.19
C GLN A 56 -11.84 16.14 4.64
N LEU A 57 -12.98 15.62 4.98
CA LEU A 57 -13.50 15.63 6.35
C LEU A 57 -13.40 14.22 6.93
N TYR A 58 -13.08 14.14 8.20
CA TYR A 58 -13.23 12.90 8.95
C TYR A 58 -14.67 12.81 9.44
N THR A 59 -15.28 11.63 9.24
CA THR A 59 -16.65 11.37 9.68
C THR A 59 -16.77 9.94 10.17
N ASN A 60 -17.78 9.69 10.99
CA ASN A 60 -18.11 8.35 11.41
C ASN A 60 -19.16 7.78 10.45
N THR A 61 -19.06 6.48 10.15
CA THR A 61 -20.14 5.75 9.47
C THR A 61 -20.98 4.97 10.46
N ASP A 62 -22.30 4.98 10.28
CA ASP A 62 -23.22 4.13 11.04
C ASP A 62 -23.23 2.67 10.56
N VAL A 63 -22.48 2.37 9.51
CA VAL A 63 -22.42 1.02 8.93
C VAL A 63 -21.40 0.17 9.67
N GLU A 64 -21.82 -0.99 10.12
CA GLU A 64 -20.93 -1.99 10.70
C GLU A 64 -19.87 -2.43 9.69
N ILE A 65 -18.60 -2.37 10.10
CA ILE A 65 -17.46 -2.79 9.30
C ILE A 65 -16.84 -4.04 9.92
N LYS A 66 -16.54 -5.02 9.07
CA LYS A 66 -15.84 -6.25 9.45
C LYS A 66 -14.49 -6.32 8.79
N SER A 67 -13.46 -6.61 9.56
CA SER A 67 -12.12 -6.90 9.05
C SER A 67 -11.67 -8.23 9.59
N PHE A 68 -11.28 -9.14 8.71
CA PHE A 68 -10.77 -10.44 9.10
C PHE A 68 -9.63 -10.89 8.20
N GLY A 69 -8.82 -11.75 8.74
CA GLY A 69 -7.70 -12.28 8.00
C GLY A 69 -6.97 -13.38 8.74
N PHE A 70 -6.06 -14.02 8.04
CA PHE A 70 -5.15 -14.99 8.61
C PHE A 70 -3.78 -14.94 7.94
N GLY A 71 -2.78 -15.40 8.68
CA GLY A 71 -1.41 -15.52 8.24
C GLY A 71 -0.88 -16.93 8.47
N LEU A 72 -0.18 -17.45 7.47
CA LEU A 72 0.53 -18.72 7.53
C LEU A 72 2.01 -18.45 7.23
N GLY A 73 2.91 -18.90 8.09
CA GLY A 73 4.35 -18.75 7.92
C GLY A 73 5.09 -20.05 8.17
N LEU A 74 5.97 -20.40 7.25
CA LEU A 74 6.91 -21.50 7.38
C LEU A 74 8.32 -20.98 7.17
N SER A 75 9.22 -21.25 8.11
CA SER A 75 10.65 -21.00 7.96
C SER A 75 11.40 -22.23 8.41
N LYS A 76 12.33 -22.71 7.59
CA LYS A 76 13.09 -23.92 7.87
C LYS A 76 14.49 -23.84 7.27
N LYS A 77 15.47 -24.26 8.08
CA LYS A 77 16.79 -24.63 7.56
C LYS A 77 16.72 -26.03 6.94
N ILE A 78 17.16 -26.13 5.71
CA ILE A 78 17.24 -27.35 4.92
C ILE A 78 18.72 -27.59 4.56
N PHE A 79 19.05 -28.72 4.00
CA PHE A 79 20.39 -29.17 3.66
C PHE A 79 21.52 -28.11 3.69
N GLY A 80 22.57 -28.31 4.51
CA GLY A 80 23.80 -27.51 4.46
C GLY A 80 23.60 -25.99 4.65
N ASP A 81 22.82 -25.60 5.66
CA ASP A 81 22.55 -24.21 6.02
C ASP A 81 21.76 -23.37 5.00
N PHE A 82 21.08 -24.01 4.04
CA PHE A 82 20.09 -23.31 3.24
C PHE A 82 18.86 -22.95 4.09
N GLU A 83 18.42 -21.70 3.98
CA GLU A 83 17.23 -21.21 4.63
C GLU A 83 16.11 -21.01 3.61
N PHE A 84 14.96 -21.58 3.89
CA PHE A 84 13.74 -21.39 3.13
C PHE A 84 12.68 -20.75 4.02
N GLY A 85 12.03 -19.73 3.50
CA GLY A 85 10.92 -19.08 4.16
C GLY A 85 9.76 -18.83 3.20
N VAL A 86 8.54 -19.03 3.67
CA VAL A 86 7.32 -18.65 2.95
C VAL A 86 6.30 -18.10 3.93
N ASN A 87 5.64 -17.00 3.55
CA ASN A 87 4.56 -16.40 4.28
C ASN A 87 3.41 -16.10 3.33
N TYR A 88 2.22 -16.48 3.73
CA TYR A 88 0.98 -16.12 3.07
C TYR A 88 0.11 -15.34 4.04
N ASN A 89 -0.46 -14.23 3.58
CA ASN A 89 -1.40 -13.42 4.34
C ASN A 89 -2.66 -13.18 3.52
N TYR A 90 -3.78 -13.41 4.17
CA TYR A 90 -5.11 -13.06 3.69
C TYR A 90 -5.69 -11.98 4.57
N ALA A 91 -6.26 -10.94 3.96
CA ALA A 91 -6.97 -9.88 4.66
C ALA A 91 -8.21 -9.49 3.86
N GLU A 92 -9.35 -9.40 4.51
CA GLU A 92 -10.58 -8.95 3.89
C GLU A 92 -11.27 -7.92 4.75
N PHE A 93 -11.83 -6.93 4.08
CA PHE A 93 -12.58 -5.84 4.67
C PHE A 93 -13.97 -5.85 4.03
N LYS A 94 -15.00 -5.86 4.85
CA LYS A 94 -16.39 -5.90 4.40
C LYS A 94 -17.21 -4.84 5.08
N PHE A 95 -17.94 -4.08 4.29
CA PHE A 95 -19.01 -3.23 4.75
C PHE A 95 -20.03 -3.06 3.62
N ASP A 96 -21.25 -2.66 3.97
CA ASP A 96 -22.32 -2.47 3.01
C ASP A 96 -22.30 -1.04 2.46
N GLN A 97 -21.56 -0.86 1.34
CA GLN A 97 -21.42 0.44 0.67
C GLN A 97 -22.76 1.07 0.30
N ALA A 98 -23.83 0.26 0.10
CA ALA A 98 -25.14 0.81 -0.25
C ALA A 98 -25.79 1.59 0.90
N LYS A 99 -25.40 1.30 2.14
CA LYS A 99 -25.92 2.00 3.33
C LYS A 99 -25.25 3.35 3.57
N ASP A 100 -23.98 3.50 3.13
CA ASP A 100 -23.24 4.74 3.19
C ASP A 100 -22.40 4.91 1.92
N PRO A 101 -23.03 5.35 0.80
CA PRO A 101 -22.35 5.45 -0.49
C PRO A 101 -21.19 6.45 -0.52
N SER A 102 -21.21 7.42 0.37
CA SER A 102 -20.20 8.48 0.44
C SER A 102 -18.99 8.12 1.28
N PHE A 103 -19.07 7.04 2.05
CA PHE A 103 -18.02 6.62 2.96
C PHE A 103 -16.89 5.91 2.23
N GLU A 104 -15.66 6.37 2.43
CA GLU A 104 -14.45 5.76 1.92
C GLU A 104 -13.66 5.15 3.08
N ALA A 105 -13.59 3.83 3.10
CA ALA A 105 -12.91 3.13 4.18
C ALA A 105 -11.38 3.26 4.12
N GLY A 106 -10.81 3.48 2.93
CA GLY A 106 -9.36 3.65 2.75
C GLY A 106 -8.56 2.43 3.21
N PHE A 107 -9.09 1.22 3.07
CA PHE A 107 -8.42 0.02 3.57
C PHE A 107 -7.11 -0.29 2.84
N ASN A 108 -7.01 0.06 1.55
CA ASN A 108 -5.79 0.10 0.74
C ASN A 108 -4.87 -1.12 0.91
N THR A 109 -5.46 -2.30 1.04
CA THR A 109 -4.74 -3.52 1.39
C THR A 109 -5.09 -4.64 0.41
N PRO A 110 -4.07 -5.28 -0.23
CA PRO A 110 -4.30 -6.45 -1.05
C PRO A 110 -4.93 -7.60 -0.26
N LYS A 111 -5.92 -8.26 -0.84
CA LYS A 111 -6.59 -9.40 -0.24
C LYS A 111 -5.65 -10.59 0.00
N HIS A 112 -4.74 -10.81 -0.94
CA HIS A 112 -3.77 -11.90 -0.88
C HIS A 112 -2.35 -11.35 -1.01
N ARG A 113 -1.45 -11.78 -0.13
CA ARG A 113 -0.02 -11.48 -0.18
C ARG A 113 0.78 -12.74 0.09
N VAL A 114 1.77 -12.97 -0.75
CA VAL A 114 2.75 -14.06 -0.61
C VAL A 114 4.15 -13.46 -0.57
N LYS A 115 4.96 -13.96 0.34
CA LYS A 115 6.42 -13.71 0.35
C LYS A 115 7.11 -15.05 0.45
N ALA A 116 8.15 -15.25 -0.35
CA ALA A 116 9.02 -16.41 -0.26
C ALA A 116 10.48 -15.95 -0.27
N SER A 117 11.34 -16.65 0.44
CA SER A 117 12.77 -16.39 0.46
C SER A 117 13.54 -17.70 0.44
N PHE A 118 14.69 -17.67 -0.21
CA PHE A 118 15.62 -18.77 -0.26
C PHE A 118 17.05 -18.22 -0.25
N GLY A 119 17.90 -18.74 0.62
CA GLY A 119 19.25 -18.26 0.72
C GLY A 119 20.17 -19.21 1.47
N ASN A 120 21.44 -18.89 1.41
CA ASN A 120 22.48 -19.52 2.19
C ASN A 120 23.55 -18.44 2.50
N GLU A 121 23.80 -18.21 3.78
CA GLU A 121 24.79 -17.20 4.19
C GLU A 121 26.23 -17.62 3.93
N LYS A 122 26.47 -18.93 3.85
CA LYS A 122 27.79 -19.57 3.68
C LYS A 122 27.73 -20.70 2.68
N LEU A 123 27.27 -20.43 1.45
CA LEU A 123 27.25 -21.43 0.38
C LEU A 123 28.66 -21.98 0.10
N PHE A 124 29.67 -21.09 0.18
CA PHE A 124 31.10 -21.40 0.25
C PHE A 124 31.70 -20.65 1.45
N GLU A 125 32.96 -20.89 1.76
CA GLU A 125 33.61 -20.37 2.97
C GLU A 125 33.35 -18.90 3.29
N ASN A 126 33.28 -18.05 2.27
CA ASN A 126 33.10 -16.60 2.43
C ASN A 126 31.98 -16.02 1.57
N PHE A 127 31.22 -16.84 0.88
CA PHE A 127 30.20 -16.43 -0.09
C PHE A 127 28.81 -16.89 0.33
N GLY A 128 27.87 -15.98 0.29
CA GLY A 128 26.46 -16.26 0.52
C GLY A 128 25.58 -15.56 -0.50
N PHE A 129 24.31 -15.96 -0.53
CA PHE A 129 23.29 -15.37 -1.39
C PHE A 129 21.93 -15.39 -0.71
N ASN A 130 21.04 -14.52 -1.17
CA ASN A 130 19.62 -14.55 -0.84
C ASN A 130 18.80 -14.14 -2.05
N VAL A 131 17.74 -14.87 -2.31
CA VAL A 131 16.71 -14.53 -3.29
C VAL A 131 15.37 -14.48 -2.56
N SER A 132 14.61 -13.43 -2.79
CA SER A 132 13.26 -13.31 -2.24
C SER A 132 12.28 -12.87 -3.32
N GLY A 133 11.07 -13.37 -3.21
CA GLY A 133 9.94 -13.01 -4.06
C GLY A 133 8.77 -12.54 -3.21
N ARG A 134 8.05 -11.55 -3.70
CA ARG A 134 6.79 -11.11 -3.13
C ARG A 134 5.75 -10.92 -4.22
N TRP A 135 4.55 -11.33 -3.92
CA TRP A 135 3.40 -11.14 -4.77
C TRP A 135 2.23 -10.61 -3.95
N ASN A 136 1.46 -9.73 -4.56
CA ASN A 136 0.18 -9.28 -4.02
C ASN A 136 -0.89 -9.30 -5.11
N SER A 137 -2.13 -9.60 -4.70
CA SER A 137 -3.28 -9.44 -5.57
C SER A 137 -3.54 -7.96 -5.86
N GLU A 138 -4.32 -7.69 -6.88
CA GLU A 138 -4.89 -6.36 -7.10
C GLU A 138 -5.77 -5.93 -5.92
N TYR A 139 -5.93 -4.63 -5.74
CA TYR A 139 -6.76 -4.06 -4.68
C TYR A 139 -7.21 -2.65 -5.00
N LEU A 140 -8.34 -2.25 -4.41
CA LEU A 140 -8.83 -0.89 -4.50
C LEU A 140 -7.99 0.03 -3.60
N TRP A 141 -7.49 1.08 -4.19
CA TRP A 141 -6.88 2.21 -3.50
C TRP A 141 -7.86 3.36 -3.44
N GLN A 142 -8.06 3.91 -2.24
CA GLN A 142 -8.90 5.07 -1.99
C GLN A 142 -8.11 6.14 -1.25
N SER A 143 -8.10 7.34 -1.76
CA SER A 143 -7.44 8.49 -1.13
C SER A 143 -8.05 9.80 -1.60
N THR A 144 -7.77 10.89 -0.88
CA THR A 144 -8.15 12.26 -1.28
C THR A 144 -7.69 12.67 -2.68
N MET A 145 -6.65 12.05 -3.20
CA MET A 145 -6.03 12.47 -4.46
C MET A 145 -6.51 11.64 -5.64
N ALA A 146 -6.72 10.34 -5.43
CA ALA A 146 -7.14 9.44 -6.51
C ALA A 146 -7.64 8.12 -5.95
N ASP A 147 -8.72 7.62 -6.53
CA ASP A 147 -9.26 6.28 -6.31
C ASP A 147 -9.05 5.43 -7.56
N GLY A 148 -8.81 4.16 -7.36
CA GLY A 148 -8.68 3.23 -8.48
C GLY A 148 -8.07 1.89 -8.10
N MET A 149 -8.01 0.99 -9.07
CA MET A 149 -7.44 -0.34 -8.89
C MET A 149 -5.92 -0.30 -9.04
N ILE A 150 -5.21 -0.78 -8.03
CA ILE A 150 -3.80 -1.10 -8.13
C ILE A 150 -3.68 -2.54 -8.60
N ALA A 151 -2.99 -2.73 -9.72
CA ALA A 151 -2.79 -4.04 -10.32
C ALA A 151 -1.97 -4.97 -9.41
N SER A 152 -2.17 -6.28 -9.57
CA SER A 152 -1.30 -7.27 -8.93
C SER A 152 0.16 -7.09 -9.37
N ALA A 153 1.07 -7.30 -8.43
CA ALA A 153 2.50 -7.16 -8.69
C ALA A 153 3.29 -8.35 -8.16
N THR A 154 4.29 -8.77 -8.93
CA THR A 154 5.31 -9.74 -8.52
C THR A 154 6.66 -9.04 -8.55
N VAL A 155 7.38 -9.11 -7.45
CA VAL A 155 8.71 -8.49 -7.30
C VAL A 155 9.69 -9.57 -6.84
N ILE A 156 10.82 -9.67 -7.52
CA ILE A 156 11.90 -10.58 -7.19
C ILE A 156 13.13 -9.75 -6.86
N ASP A 157 13.70 -10.00 -5.70
CA ASP A 157 14.91 -9.35 -5.23
C ASP A 157 16.00 -10.42 -5.05
N ALA A 158 17.25 -10.11 -5.35
CA ALA A 158 18.36 -11.00 -5.08
C ALA A 158 19.60 -10.23 -4.65
N GLN A 159 20.38 -10.85 -3.80
CA GLN A 159 21.68 -10.34 -3.37
C GLN A 159 22.69 -11.46 -3.19
N VAL A 160 23.95 -11.10 -3.35
CA VAL A 160 25.09 -11.92 -2.98
C VAL A 160 25.95 -11.16 -1.99
N ASN A 161 26.62 -11.88 -1.12
CA ASN A 161 27.55 -11.31 -0.15
C ASN A 161 28.87 -12.08 -0.17
N TYR A 162 29.95 -11.34 -0.01
CA TYR A 162 31.29 -11.91 0.13
C TYR A 162 31.99 -11.30 1.34
N VAL A 163 32.47 -12.15 2.23
CA VAL A 163 33.22 -11.77 3.41
C VAL A 163 34.71 -11.77 3.11
N PHE A 164 35.40 -10.70 3.41
CA PHE A 164 36.86 -10.56 3.34
C PHE A 164 37.46 -10.65 4.75
N PRO A 165 37.85 -11.84 5.25
CA PRO A 165 38.28 -12.01 6.65
C PRO A 165 39.50 -11.16 6.98
N LYS A 166 40.47 -11.05 6.07
CA LYS A 166 41.70 -10.27 6.26
C LYS A 166 41.44 -8.77 6.35
N LEU A 167 40.41 -8.28 5.69
CA LEU A 167 40.00 -6.88 5.68
C LEU A 167 38.89 -6.59 6.72
N LYS A 168 38.48 -7.59 7.48
CA LYS A 168 37.33 -7.50 8.41
C LYS A 168 36.15 -6.78 7.77
N SER A 169 35.81 -7.13 6.53
CA SER A 169 34.79 -6.42 5.77
C SER A 169 33.90 -7.36 4.97
N THR A 170 32.73 -6.88 4.61
CA THR A 170 31.74 -7.61 3.80
C THR A 170 31.27 -6.73 2.66
N LEU A 171 31.35 -7.27 1.44
CA LEU A 171 30.74 -6.68 0.25
C LEU A 171 29.39 -7.35 0.00
N LYS A 172 28.36 -6.55 -0.21
CA LYS A 172 27.03 -7.00 -0.69
C LYS A 172 26.72 -6.32 -2.01
N ILE A 173 26.28 -7.10 -2.98
CA ILE A 173 25.80 -6.60 -4.27
C ILE A 173 24.41 -7.23 -4.48
N GLY A 174 23.45 -6.43 -4.91
CA GLY A 174 22.11 -6.94 -5.12
C GLY A 174 21.31 -6.06 -6.07
N ALA A 175 20.13 -6.58 -6.38
CA ALA A 175 19.12 -5.88 -7.14
C ALA A 175 17.74 -6.17 -6.58
N ALA A 176 16.91 -5.14 -6.58
CA ALA A 176 15.48 -5.25 -6.29
C ALA A 176 14.69 -5.14 -7.58
N ASN A 177 13.58 -5.86 -7.66
CA ASN A 177 12.71 -5.98 -8.83
C ASN A 177 13.45 -6.46 -10.09
N ILE A 178 14.25 -7.51 -9.95
CA ILE A 178 15.06 -8.05 -11.05
C ILE A 178 14.17 -8.53 -12.20
N GLY A 179 14.42 -8.00 -13.41
CA GLY A 179 13.65 -8.36 -14.60
C GLY A 179 12.17 -8.04 -14.54
N GLY A 180 11.71 -7.41 -13.44
CA GLY A 180 10.32 -7.07 -13.22
C GLY A 180 9.88 -5.84 -14.00
N LYS A 181 8.59 -5.78 -14.26
CA LYS A 181 7.95 -4.57 -14.80
C LYS A 181 7.87 -3.51 -13.71
N GLU A 182 7.83 -2.27 -14.11
CA GLU A 182 7.47 -1.19 -13.21
C GLU A 182 6.09 -1.44 -12.61
N TYR A 183 5.93 -1.14 -11.35
CA TYR A 183 4.66 -1.30 -10.63
C TYR A 183 4.38 -0.09 -9.75
N ILE A 184 3.11 0.12 -9.45
CA ILE A 184 2.63 1.21 -8.60
C ILE A 184 2.13 0.60 -7.30
N GLN A 185 2.46 1.21 -6.16
CA GLN A 185 1.96 0.83 -4.84
C GLN A 185 0.93 1.82 -4.28
N VAL A 186 0.98 3.05 -4.77
CA VAL A 186 0.13 4.16 -4.34
C VAL A 186 -0.29 4.93 -5.57
N LEU A 187 -1.58 5.12 -5.78
CA LEU A 187 -2.06 5.99 -6.86
C LEU A 187 -1.61 7.43 -6.63
N GLY A 188 -1.14 8.06 -7.69
CA GLY A 188 -0.56 9.40 -7.62
C GLY A 188 0.94 9.44 -7.27
N ALA A 189 1.54 8.30 -6.89
CA ALA A 189 2.99 8.18 -6.74
C ALA A 189 3.64 7.67 -8.05
N GLY A 190 4.95 7.83 -8.16
CA GLY A 190 5.71 7.29 -9.28
C GLY A 190 5.75 5.76 -9.28
N SER A 191 6.05 5.18 -10.45
CA SER A 191 6.28 3.74 -10.58
C SER A 191 7.62 3.33 -9.98
N ILE A 192 7.67 2.11 -9.48
CA ILE A 192 8.87 1.51 -8.90
C ILE A 192 9.46 0.55 -9.92
N GLY A 193 10.63 0.87 -10.43
CA GLY A 193 11.38 0.06 -11.36
C GLY A 193 12.45 -0.81 -10.70
N GLN A 194 13.39 -1.27 -11.50
CA GLN A 194 14.55 -2.03 -11.03
C GLN A 194 15.53 -1.12 -10.30
N GLN A 195 16.12 -1.63 -9.23
CA GLN A 195 17.15 -0.93 -8.47
C GLN A 195 18.34 -1.85 -8.23
N TYR A 196 19.54 -1.33 -8.40
CA TYR A 196 20.79 -2.05 -8.12
C TYR A 196 21.52 -1.35 -6.98
N PHE A 197 22.13 -2.14 -6.10
CA PHE A 197 22.88 -1.60 -4.98
C PHE A 197 24.17 -2.37 -4.73
N ALA A 198 25.16 -1.66 -4.18
CA ALA A 198 26.36 -2.24 -3.62
C ALA A 198 26.59 -1.64 -2.24
N SER A 199 27.01 -2.45 -1.27
CA SER A 199 27.30 -2.04 0.09
C SER A 199 28.61 -2.66 0.56
N TRP A 200 29.51 -1.85 1.11
CA TRP A 200 30.75 -2.29 1.73
C TRP A 200 30.69 -1.98 3.23
N THR A 201 30.71 -3.01 4.06
CA THR A 201 30.67 -2.88 5.52
C THR A 201 32.01 -3.27 6.10
N ILE A 202 32.58 -2.44 6.96
CA ILE A 202 33.82 -2.72 7.70
C ILE A 202 33.43 -3.02 9.15
N ASN A 203 33.90 -4.18 9.64
CA ASN A 203 33.68 -4.61 11.02
C ASN A 203 35.04 -4.50 11.77
N PRO A 204 35.27 -3.43 12.53
CA PRO A 204 36.56 -3.17 13.19
C PRO A 204 36.92 -4.19 14.28
#